data_3b11b7b6efbc4e05588ffb3f5031527b
#
_entry.id   3b11b7b6efbc4e05588ffb3f5031527b
#
_cell.length_a   1.000
_cell.length_b   1.000
_cell.length_c   1.000
_cell.angle_alpha   90.00
_cell.angle_beta   90.00
_cell.angle_gamma   90.00
#
_symmetry.space_group_name_H-M   'P 1'
#
loop_
_entity.id
_entity.type
_entity.pdbx_description
1 polymer ?
#
loop_
_entity_poly.entity_id
_entity_poly.type
_entity_poly.pdbx_seq_one_letter_code
_entity_poly.pdbx_strand_id
1 'polypeptide(L)'
;DPKIIIMDEPTTGLDPLMRLAFIDIILEEKKKGKTIFMSSHIFEEIESTCDKVALIKNGHLVSVADMNQIRNHNIKTYQIGFQLKKDYQAFSKLDYTITKKDSSSLQLTIQIENEKINQLFSDLAQFTIKNINEIKYDLETYFDSLFLKEEK
;
A
#
# COMPACT_ATOMS: atom_id res chain seq x y z
N ASP A 1 3.32 -32.54 -14.76
CA ASP A 1 3.73 -31.28 -14.11
C ASP A 1 3.47 -30.11 -15.08
N PRO A 2 2.36 -29.37 -14.89
CA PRO A 2 1.99 -28.29 -15.81
C PRO A 2 2.95 -27.12 -15.70
N LYS A 3 3.28 -26.49 -16.83
CA LYS A 3 4.06 -25.24 -16.86
C LYS A 3 3.19 -23.99 -16.58
N ILE A 4 1.89 -24.10 -16.84
CA ILE A 4 0.90 -23.03 -16.64
C ILE A 4 -0.19 -23.56 -15.71
N ILE A 5 -0.51 -22.78 -14.69
CA ILE A 5 -1.57 -23.07 -13.72
C ILE A 5 -2.58 -21.92 -13.79
N ILE A 6 -3.86 -22.25 -13.97
CA ILE A 6 -4.95 -21.28 -13.99
C ILE A 6 -5.91 -21.62 -12.86
N MET A 7 -6.24 -20.63 -12.05
CA MET A 7 -7.11 -20.78 -10.88
C MET A 7 -8.09 -19.62 -10.80
N ASP A 8 -9.31 -19.93 -10.40
CA ASP A 8 -10.35 -18.94 -10.14
C ASP A 8 -10.69 -18.96 -8.65
N GLU A 9 -10.45 -17.82 -7.96
CA GLU A 9 -10.71 -17.63 -6.53
C GLU A 9 -10.25 -18.81 -5.65
N PRO A 10 -9.00 -19.29 -5.74
CA PRO A 10 -8.57 -20.56 -5.18
C PRO A 10 -8.61 -20.63 -3.64
N THR A 11 -8.64 -19.49 -2.97
CA THR A 11 -8.63 -19.40 -1.50
C THR A 11 -9.99 -19.10 -0.90
N THR A 12 -11.02 -18.97 -1.75
CA THR A 12 -12.39 -18.73 -1.29
C THR A 12 -12.87 -19.87 -0.39
N GLY A 13 -13.31 -19.53 0.82
CA GLY A 13 -13.76 -20.50 1.83
C GLY A 13 -12.65 -21.16 2.65
N LEU A 14 -11.39 -20.84 2.42
CA LEU A 14 -10.29 -21.30 3.27
C LEU A 14 -10.20 -20.45 4.56
N ASP A 15 -9.85 -21.10 5.64
CA ASP A 15 -9.46 -20.39 6.87
C ASP A 15 -8.09 -19.67 6.70
N PRO A 16 -7.75 -18.72 7.60
CA PRO A 16 -6.52 -17.96 7.47
C PRO A 16 -5.24 -18.80 7.43
N LEU A 17 -5.19 -19.93 8.17
CA LEU A 17 -4.01 -20.80 8.21
C LEU A 17 -3.83 -21.55 6.88
N MET A 18 -4.93 -22.10 6.35
CA MET A 18 -4.92 -22.77 5.05
C MET A 18 -4.58 -21.81 3.91
N ARG A 19 -5.00 -20.56 4.02
CA ARG A 19 -4.65 -19.51 3.06
C ARG A 19 -3.15 -19.22 3.04
N LEU A 20 -2.51 -19.11 4.20
CA LEU A 20 -1.06 -18.95 4.28
C LEU A 20 -0.32 -20.13 3.66
N ALA A 21 -0.76 -21.37 3.95
CA ALA A 21 -0.17 -22.57 3.34
C ALA A 21 -0.33 -22.58 1.80
N PHE A 22 -1.48 -22.10 1.29
CA PHE A 22 -1.69 -21.95 -0.15
C PHE A 22 -0.72 -20.93 -0.77
N ILE A 23 -0.52 -19.76 -0.14
CA ILE A 23 0.43 -18.75 -0.58
C ILE A 23 1.84 -19.35 -0.68
N ASP A 24 2.28 -20.11 0.32
CA ASP A 24 3.59 -20.77 0.31
C ASP A 24 3.73 -21.73 -0.89
N ILE A 25 2.70 -22.52 -1.19
CA ILE A 25 2.67 -23.41 -2.36
C ILE A 25 2.82 -22.61 -3.65
N ILE A 26 2.09 -21.51 -3.81
CA ILE A 26 2.17 -20.65 -5.00
C ILE A 26 3.58 -20.09 -5.18
N LEU A 27 4.19 -19.61 -4.09
CA LEU A 27 5.55 -19.08 -4.13
C LEU A 27 6.59 -20.17 -4.48
N GLU A 28 6.42 -21.40 -4.01
CA GLU A 28 7.27 -22.53 -4.39
C GLU A 28 7.13 -22.89 -5.87
N GLU A 29 5.90 -22.98 -6.39
CA GLU A 29 5.66 -23.29 -7.80
C GLU A 29 6.19 -22.19 -8.73
N LYS A 30 6.09 -20.93 -8.30
CA LYS A 30 6.67 -19.77 -8.96
C LYS A 30 8.21 -19.87 -9.01
N LYS A 31 8.88 -20.27 -7.91
CA LYS A 31 10.35 -20.50 -7.87
C LYS A 31 10.78 -21.60 -8.84
N LYS A 32 9.92 -22.58 -9.13
CA LYS A 32 10.16 -23.64 -10.14
C LYS A 32 9.98 -23.13 -11.57
N GLY A 33 9.70 -21.85 -11.78
CA GLY A 33 9.54 -21.22 -13.11
C GLY A 33 8.18 -21.44 -13.76
N LYS A 34 7.14 -21.81 -13.00
CA LYS A 34 5.79 -21.93 -13.52
C LYS A 34 5.13 -20.58 -13.72
N THR A 35 4.31 -20.49 -14.74
CA THR A 35 3.40 -19.35 -14.94
C THR A 35 2.10 -19.63 -14.22
N ILE A 36 1.70 -18.72 -13.33
CA ILE A 36 0.47 -18.85 -12.55
C ILE A 36 -0.44 -17.68 -12.89
N PHE A 37 -1.66 -17.98 -13.30
CA PHE A 37 -2.72 -17.02 -13.54
C PHE A 37 -3.88 -17.32 -12.60
N MET A 38 -4.20 -16.38 -11.71
CA MET A 38 -5.27 -16.57 -10.74
C MET A 38 -6.13 -15.32 -10.62
N SER A 39 -7.41 -15.50 -10.33
CA SER A 39 -8.29 -14.45 -9.84
C SER A 39 -8.30 -14.44 -8.32
N SER A 40 -8.41 -13.28 -7.71
CA SER A 40 -8.69 -13.11 -6.27
C SER A 40 -9.28 -11.71 -6.03
N HIS A 41 -10.09 -11.57 -4.99
CA HIS A 41 -10.55 -10.29 -4.46
C HIS A 41 -9.82 -9.91 -3.17
N ILE A 42 -8.81 -10.68 -2.77
CA ILE A 42 -8.04 -10.49 -1.54
C ILE A 42 -6.70 -9.84 -1.90
N PHE A 43 -6.55 -8.54 -1.63
CA PHE A 43 -5.37 -7.77 -1.99
C PHE A 43 -4.09 -8.33 -1.38
N GLU A 44 -4.09 -8.76 -0.12
CA GLU A 44 -2.92 -9.33 0.55
C GLU A 44 -2.35 -10.56 -0.15
N GLU A 45 -3.21 -11.42 -0.71
CA GLU A 45 -2.79 -12.59 -1.48
C GLU A 45 -2.11 -12.18 -2.79
N ILE A 46 -2.74 -11.23 -3.50
CA ILE A 46 -2.22 -10.69 -4.76
C ILE A 46 -0.86 -10.04 -4.52
N GLU A 47 -0.75 -9.21 -3.49
CA GLU A 47 0.49 -8.52 -3.15
C GLU A 47 1.63 -9.46 -2.79
N SER A 48 1.32 -10.57 -2.10
CA SER A 48 2.35 -11.53 -1.68
C SER A 48 2.79 -12.47 -2.80
N THR A 49 1.93 -12.77 -3.78
CA THR A 49 2.18 -13.82 -4.78
C THR A 49 2.44 -13.30 -6.19
N CYS A 50 1.79 -12.22 -6.61
CA CYS A 50 1.78 -11.77 -8.00
C CYS A 50 2.96 -10.87 -8.36
N ASP A 51 3.41 -10.94 -9.62
CA ASP A 51 4.35 -10.00 -10.23
C ASP A 51 3.61 -8.91 -10.99
N LYS A 52 2.46 -9.26 -11.58
CA LYS A 52 1.59 -8.35 -12.31
C LYS A 52 0.15 -8.58 -11.90
N VAL A 53 -0.62 -7.51 -11.90
CA VAL A 53 -2.02 -7.52 -11.54
C VAL A 53 -2.82 -6.82 -12.63
N ALA A 54 -3.95 -7.41 -13.00
CA ALA A 54 -4.93 -6.82 -13.91
C ALA A 54 -6.21 -6.50 -13.14
N LEU A 55 -6.63 -5.23 -13.13
CA LEU A 55 -7.88 -4.80 -12.52
C LEU A 55 -9.00 -4.87 -13.55
N ILE A 56 -10.05 -5.61 -13.21
CA ILE A 56 -11.28 -5.73 -14.01
C ILE A 56 -12.44 -5.11 -13.24
N LYS A 57 -13.21 -4.25 -13.91
CA LYS A 57 -14.43 -3.63 -13.38
C LYS A 57 -15.52 -3.66 -14.45
N ASN A 58 -16.70 -4.13 -14.10
CA ASN A 58 -17.86 -4.21 -15.05
C ASN A 58 -17.52 -4.94 -16.36
N GLY A 59 -16.70 -5.99 -16.30
CA GLY A 59 -16.29 -6.77 -17.47
C GLY A 59 -15.21 -6.10 -18.34
N HIS A 60 -14.67 -4.95 -17.95
CA HIS A 60 -13.62 -4.24 -18.67
C HIS A 60 -12.31 -4.25 -17.91
N LEU A 61 -11.20 -4.37 -18.65
CA LEU A 61 -9.86 -4.21 -18.11
C LEU A 61 -9.60 -2.72 -17.85
N VAL A 62 -9.46 -2.34 -16.59
CA VAL A 62 -9.21 -0.95 -16.16
C VAL A 62 -7.73 -0.63 -16.16
N SER A 63 -6.90 -1.54 -15.64
CA SER A 63 -5.46 -1.31 -15.49
C SER A 63 -4.71 -2.62 -15.45
N VAL A 64 -3.44 -2.58 -15.87
CA VAL A 64 -2.44 -3.63 -15.60
C VAL A 64 -1.27 -2.98 -14.89
N ALA A 65 -0.96 -3.43 -13.69
CA ALA A 65 0.11 -2.90 -12.87
C ALA A 65 1.22 -3.94 -12.63
N ASP A 66 2.46 -3.46 -12.57
CA ASP A 66 3.61 -4.24 -12.11
C ASP A 66 3.71 -4.07 -10.58
N MET A 67 3.71 -5.19 -9.85
CA MET A 67 3.76 -5.17 -8.39
C MET A 67 5.06 -4.60 -7.84
N ASN A 68 6.17 -4.67 -8.59
CA ASN A 68 7.41 -4.04 -8.17
C ASN A 68 7.30 -2.51 -8.17
N GLN A 69 6.56 -1.92 -9.10
CA GLN A 69 6.32 -0.46 -9.10
C GLN A 69 5.48 -0.03 -7.90
N ILE A 70 4.48 -0.84 -7.52
CA ILE A 70 3.65 -0.56 -6.34
C ILE A 70 4.46 -0.71 -5.06
N ARG A 71 5.20 -1.82 -4.89
CA ARG A 71 6.04 -2.10 -3.71
C ARG A 71 7.18 -1.10 -3.52
N ASN A 72 7.77 -0.61 -4.62
CA ASN A 72 8.92 0.32 -4.63
C ASN A 72 8.48 1.77 -4.81
N HIS A 73 7.25 2.12 -4.44
CA HIS A 73 6.79 3.50 -4.51
C HIS A 73 7.67 4.41 -3.66
N ASN A 74 8.32 5.38 -4.32
CA ASN A 74 9.36 6.21 -3.69
C ASN A 74 8.80 7.26 -2.72
N ILE A 75 7.47 7.46 -2.70
CA ILE A 75 6.82 8.43 -1.82
C ILE A 75 6.23 7.67 -0.62
N LYS A 76 6.61 8.12 0.57
CA LYS A 76 6.06 7.66 1.84
C LYS A 76 5.02 8.64 2.35
N THR A 77 3.94 8.12 2.88
CA THR A 77 2.88 8.92 3.52
C THR A 77 2.87 8.64 5.01
N TYR A 78 3.02 9.69 5.82
CA TYR A 78 2.96 9.59 7.27
C TYR A 78 1.80 10.41 7.83
N GLN A 79 1.06 9.82 8.76
CA GLN A 79 0.11 10.51 9.61
C GLN A 79 0.77 10.76 10.98
N ILE A 80 0.92 12.03 11.34
CA ILE A 80 1.62 12.47 12.54
C ILE A 80 0.64 13.18 13.46
N GLY A 81 0.47 12.67 14.67
CA GLY A 81 -0.32 13.30 15.72
C GLY A 81 0.59 14.03 16.73
N PHE A 82 0.21 15.23 17.11
CA PHE A 82 0.92 16.07 18.07
C PHE A 82 0.18 16.12 19.40
N GLN A 83 0.91 16.20 20.51
CA GLN A 83 0.31 16.40 21.83
C GLN A 83 -0.05 17.87 22.08
N LEU A 84 0.75 18.80 21.55
CA LEU A 84 0.64 20.22 21.80
C LEU A 84 0.24 20.96 20.53
N LYS A 85 -0.74 21.85 20.65
CA LYS A 85 -1.20 22.71 19.52
C LYS A 85 -0.06 23.57 18.95
N LYS A 86 0.87 24.06 19.81
CA LYS A 86 2.03 24.84 19.37
C LYS A 86 2.93 24.02 18.44
N ASP A 87 3.15 22.73 18.74
CA ASP A 87 4.01 21.83 17.97
C ASP A 87 3.36 21.49 16.61
N TYR A 88 2.05 21.21 16.59
CA TYR A 88 1.27 21.06 15.36
C TYR A 88 1.39 22.29 14.45
N GLN A 89 1.24 23.51 15.03
CA GLN A 89 1.34 24.76 14.27
C GLN A 89 2.76 25.03 13.76
N ALA A 90 3.77 24.74 14.56
CA ALA A 90 5.16 24.94 14.19
C ALA A 90 5.58 23.96 13.09
N PHE A 91 5.26 22.66 13.24
CA PHE A 91 5.55 21.66 12.22
C PHE A 91 4.80 21.91 10.90
N SER A 92 3.56 22.41 10.96
CA SER A 92 2.77 22.72 9.76
C SER A 92 3.34 23.85 8.89
N LYS A 93 4.38 24.55 9.37
CA LYS A 93 5.10 25.61 8.63
C LYS A 93 6.41 25.13 8.02
N LEU A 94 6.85 23.92 8.34
CA LEU A 94 8.03 23.32 7.74
C LEU A 94 7.74 22.94 6.28
N ASP A 95 8.81 22.80 5.51
CA ASP A 95 8.75 22.50 4.06
C ASP A 95 8.48 21.02 3.81
N TYR A 96 7.28 20.58 4.18
CA TYR A 96 6.76 19.24 3.89
C TYR A 96 5.50 19.33 3.03
N THR A 97 5.32 18.37 2.12
CA THR A 97 4.08 18.24 1.35
C THR A 97 2.97 17.72 2.26
N ILE A 98 2.14 18.63 2.78
CA ILE A 98 1.01 18.29 3.65
C ILE A 98 -0.20 18.03 2.77
N THR A 99 -0.72 16.80 2.81
CA THR A 99 -1.90 16.37 2.04
C THR A 99 -3.20 16.51 2.83
N LYS A 100 -3.14 16.41 4.17
CA LYS A 100 -4.31 16.58 5.04
C LYS A 100 -3.92 17.26 6.34
N LYS A 101 -4.78 18.18 6.80
CA LYS A 101 -4.68 18.85 8.10
C LYS A 101 -5.95 18.61 8.89
N ASP A 102 -5.80 18.07 10.10
CA ASP A 102 -6.89 17.94 11.07
C ASP A 102 -6.51 18.71 12.34
N SER A 103 -7.04 19.91 12.47
CA SER A 103 -6.76 20.79 13.62
C SER A 103 -7.50 20.34 14.89
N SER A 104 -8.56 19.53 14.77
CA SER A 104 -9.35 19.05 15.91
C SER A 104 -8.61 17.95 16.66
N SER A 105 -7.98 17.04 15.94
CA SER A 105 -7.17 15.95 16.50
C SER A 105 -5.68 16.26 16.57
N LEU A 106 -5.25 17.46 16.12
CA LEU A 106 -3.84 17.88 15.99
C LEU A 106 -3.03 16.90 15.14
N GLN A 107 -3.58 16.48 14.00
CA GLN A 107 -2.95 15.54 13.09
C GLN A 107 -2.61 16.17 11.73
N LEU A 108 -1.47 15.78 11.18
CA LEU A 108 -1.04 16.12 9.84
C LEU A 108 -0.77 14.84 9.05
N THR A 109 -1.20 14.80 7.80
CA THR A 109 -0.76 13.77 6.85
C THR A 109 0.20 14.42 5.87
N ILE A 110 1.39 13.87 5.76
CA ILE A 110 2.46 14.37 4.91
C ILE A 110 2.94 13.31 3.93
N GLN A 111 3.44 13.77 2.79
CA GLN A 111 4.14 12.92 1.82
C GLN A 111 5.59 13.35 1.71
N ILE A 112 6.49 12.39 1.73
CA ILE A 112 7.93 12.60 1.61
C ILE A 112 8.56 11.57 0.67
N GLU A 113 9.66 11.92 0.04
CA GLU A 113 10.51 10.97 -0.66
C GLU A 113 11.26 10.10 0.35
N ASN A 114 11.51 8.84 -0.01
CA ASN A 114 12.18 7.85 0.85
C ASN A 114 13.51 8.36 1.40
N GLU A 115 14.25 9.12 0.59
CA GLU A 115 15.56 9.67 0.96
C GLU A 115 15.48 10.71 2.10
N LYS A 116 14.32 11.34 2.29
CA LYS A 116 14.09 12.38 3.32
C LYS A 116 13.61 11.84 4.66
N ILE A 117 13.49 10.51 4.82
CA ILE A 117 13.00 9.88 6.05
C ILE A 117 13.85 10.30 7.26
N ASN A 118 15.18 10.24 7.16
CA ASN A 118 16.06 10.60 8.27
C ASN A 118 15.92 12.07 8.68
N GLN A 119 15.73 12.96 7.71
CA GLN A 119 15.46 14.38 7.98
C GLN A 119 14.13 14.54 8.71
N LEU A 120 13.07 13.87 8.27
CA LEU A 120 11.77 13.91 8.95
C LEU A 120 11.89 13.50 10.42
N PHE A 121 12.55 12.37 10.71
CA PHE A 121 12.71 11.94 12.10
C PHE A 121 13.56 12.89 12.94
N SER A 122 14.60 13.49 12.35
CA SER A 122 15.39 14.51 13.01
C SER A 122 14.56 15.76 13.34
N ASP A 123 13.72 16.21 12.42
CA ASP A 123 12.84 17.35 12.64
C ASP A 123 11.77 17.02 13.67
N LEU A 124 11.17 15.82 13.63
CA LEU A 124 10.15 15.38 14.59
C LEU A 124 10.70 15.26 16.03
N ALA A 125 11.98 14.99 16.21
CA ALA A 125 12.61 14.90 17.54
C ALA A 125 12.55 16.22 18.32
N GLN A 126 12.27 17.35 17.66
CA GLN A 126 12.13 18.66 18.28
C GLN A 126 10.71 18.94 18.83
N PHE A 127 9.75 18.06 18.55
CA PHE A 127 8.34 18.22 18.88
C PHE A 127 7.83 17.11 19.79
N THR A 128 6.75 17.40 20.52
CA THR A 128 6.08 16.41 21.35
C THR A 128 5.06 15.63 20.52
N ILE A 129 5.50 14.49 20.01
CA ILE A 129 4.69 13.62 19.15
C ILE A 129 3.80 12.73 20.01
N LYS A 130 2.54 12.58 19.61
CA LYS A 130 1.57 11.66 20.19
C LYS A 130 1.66 10.28 19.56
N ASN A 131 1.66 10.25 18.24
CA ASN A 131 1.78 9.04 17.42
C ASN A 131 2.28 9.39 16.02
N ILE A 132 2.91 8.42 15.38
CA ILE A 132 3.27 8.46 13.97
C ILE A 132 2.91 7.12 13.34
N ASN A 133 2.18 7.15 12.23
CA ASN A 133 1.77 5.97 11.48
C ASN A 133 2.17 6.14 10.02
N GLU A 134 2.79 5.14 9.44
CA GLU A 134 2.98 5.08 7.99
C GLU A 134 1.69 4.58 7.34
N ILE A 135 1.18 5.35 6.38
CA ILE A 135 0.10 4.91 5.48
C ILE A 135 0.80 4.25 4.30
N LYS A 136 0.75 2.93 4.26
CA LYS A 136 1.39 2.16 3.18
C LYS A 136 0.70 2.46 1.85
N TYR A 137 1.51 2.57 0.81
CA TYR A 137 1.02 2.57 -0.56
C TYR A 137 0.95 1.12 -1.03
N ASP A 138 -0.23 0.55 -0.90
CA ASP A 138 -0.56 -0.83 -1.24
C ASP A 138 -1.41 -0.89 -2.52
N LEU A 139 -1.77 -2.10 -2.93
CA LEU A 139 -2.57 -2.33 -4.13
C LEU A 139 -3.96 -1.71 -4.02
N GLU A 140 -4.56 -1.72 -2.84
CA GLU A 140 -5.87 -1.11 -2.57
C GLU A 140 -5.79 0.41 -2.79
N THR A 141 -4.81 1.07 -2.18
CA THR A 141 -4.56 2.50 -2.36
C THR A 141 -4.28 2.88 -3.82
N TYR A 142 -3.53 2.02 -4.54
CA TYR A 142 -3.29 2.21 -5.97
C TYR A 142 -4.60 2.17 -6.75
N PHE A 143 -5.45 1.18 -6.54
CA PHE A 143 -6.72 1.06 -7.25
C PHE A 143 -7.70 2.17 -6.90
N ASP A 144 -7.81 2.56 -5.63
CA ASP A 144 -8.63 3.70 -5.20
C ASP A 144 -8.21 4.98 -5.93
N SER A 145 -6.91 5.18 -6.13
CA SER A 145 -6.41 6.35 -6.87
C SER A 145 -6.83 6.36 -8.34
N LEU A 146 -7.05 5.19 -8.95
CA LEU A 146 -7.55 5.10 -10.33
C LEU A 146 -9.04 5.46 -10.41
N PHE A 147 -9.85 4.98 -9.45
CA PHE A 147 -11.29 5.27 -9.43
C PHE A 147 -11.61 6.74 -9.19
N LEU A 148 -10.84 7.41 -8.33
CA LEU A 148 -11.00 8.85 -8.07
C LEU A 148 -10.63 9.73 -9.29
N LYS A 149 -9.88 9.21 -10.26
CA LYS A 149 -9.54 9.91 -11.51
C LYS A 149 -10.61 9.77 -12.59
N GLU A 150 -11.43 8.71 -12.54
CA GLU A 150 -12.51 8.48 -13.51
C GLU A 150 -13.77 9.30 -13.23
N GLU A 151 -13.93 9.85 -12.02
CA GLU A 151 -15.10 10.66 -11.62
C GLU A 151 -14.92 12.17 -11.89
N LYS A 152 -13.85 12.57 -12.54
CA LYS A 152 -13.56 13.96 -12.97
C LYS A 152 -13.56 14.09 -14.48
#